data_cc0803606ba5c09ce5d2fdd075eecde4
#
_entry.id   cc0803606ba5c09ce5d2fdd075eecde4
#
_cell.length_a   1.000
_cell.length_b   1.000
_cell.length_c   1.000
_cell.angle_alpha   90.00
_cell.angle_beta   90.00
_cell.angle_gamma   90.00
#
_symmetry.space_group_name_H-M   'P 1'
#
loop_
_entity.id
_entity.type
_entity.pdbx_description
1 polymer ?
#
loop_
_entity_poly.entity_id
_entity_poly.type
_entity_poly.pdbx_seq_one_letter_code
_entity_poly.pdbx_strand_id
1 'polypeptide(L)'
;LTQQGYSVLHPFGWDAFGLPAENAALKFGVSPADWTFGNSKQSKESLALMGIQYDWSREVTTCTPEYYKWNQWIFLKMYEKGLAYRKKSYV
;
A
#
# COMPACT_ATOMS: atom_id res chain seq x y z
N LEU A 1 -18.18 12.39 -14.47
CA LEU A 1 -18.29 13.67 -13.74
C LEU A 1 -17.22 14.67 -14.21
N THR A 2 -15.94 14.27 -14.35
CA THR A 2 -14.88 15.17 -14.85
C THR A 2 -15.20 15.73 -16.23
N GLN A 3 -15.70 14.92 -17.15
CA GLN A 3 -16.14 15.34 -18.49
C GLN A 3 -17.34 16.31 -18.47
N GLN A 4 -18.07 16.34 -17.35
CA GLN A 4 -19.19 17.25 -17.12
C GLN A 4 -18.78 18.55 -16.40
N GLY A 5 -17.47 18.77 -16.23
CA GLY A 5 -16.93 19.98 -15.61
C GLY A 5 -16.85 19.95 -14.07
N TYR A 6 -17.09 18.80 -13.43
CA TYR A 6 -16.93 18.68 -11.98
C TYR A 6 -15.45 18.53 -11.59
N SER A 7 -15.09 19.14 -10.47
CA SER A 7 -13.81 18.83 -9.80
C SER A 7 -13.97 17.52 -9.02
N VAL A 8 -13.21 16.50 -9.40
CA VAL A 8 -13.33 15.14 -8.85
C VAL A 8 -12.09 14.81 -8.04
N LEU A 9 -12.27 14.51 -6.75
CA LEU A 9 -11.23 13.94 -5.91
C LEU A 9 -11.18 12.41 -6.15
N HIS A 10 -10.13 11.96 -6.83
CA HIS A 10 -9.92 10.55 -7.16
C HIS A 10 -8.52 10.11 -6.77
N PRO A 11 -8.25 9.90 -5.47
CA PRO A 11 -6.94 9.47 -4.97
C PRO A 11 -6.70 7.99 -5.27
N PHE A 12 -5.44 7.57 -5.15
CA PHE A 12 -5.04 6.18 -5.29
C PHE A 12 -4.12 5.75 -4.14
N GLY A 13 -4.21 4.49 -3.75
CA GLY A 13 -3.34 3.91 -2.75
C GLY A 13 -2.91 2.49 -3.11
N TRP A 14 -1.67 2.14 -2.72
CA TRP A 14 -1.09 0.81 -2.87
C TRP A 14 -1.15 0.10 -1.52
N ASP A 15 -1.91 -0.99 -1.44
CA ASP A 15 -1.86 -1.92 -0.31
C ASP A 15 -0.67 -2.86 -0.52
N ALA A 16 0.45 -2.51 0.11
CA ALA A 16 1.76 -2.97 -0.31
C ALA A 16 2.46 -3.94 0.67
N PHE A 17 1.83 -4.31 1.78
CA PHE A 17 2.30 -5.37 2.65
C PHE A 17 1.68 -6.71 2.27
N GLY A 18 2.46 -7.80 2.36
CA GLY A 18 1.90 -9.14 2.24
C GLY A 18 2.89 -10.21 1.82
N LEU A 19 2.58 -11.46 2.19
CA LEU A 19 3.33 -12.65 1.82
C LEU A 19 3.43 -12.89 0.30
N PRO A 20 2.43 -12.57 -0.53
CA PRO A 20 2.57 -12.75 -1.98
C PRO A 20 3.73 -12.00 -2.59
N ALA A 21 3.96 -10.75 -2.18
CA ALA A 21 5.11 -9.96 -2.64
C ALA A 21 6.44 -10.50 -2.12
N GLU A 22 6.48 -10.94 -0.86
CA GLU A 22 7.67 -11.55 -0.26
C GLU A 22 8.04 -12.87 -0.95
N ASN A 23 7.07 -13.74 -1.21
CA ASN A 23 7.27 -15.00 -1.92
C ASN A 23 7.74 -14.79 -3.37
N ALA A 24 7.16 -13.81 -4.06
CA ALA A 24 7.61 -13.45 -5.41
C ALA A 24 9.03 -12.89 -5.40
N ALA A 25 9.37 -12.03 -4.45
CA ALA A 25 10.72 -11.49 -4.29
C ALA A 25 11.76 -12.61 -4.06
N LEU A 26 11.46 -13.58 -3.21
CA LEU A 26 12.31 -14.75 -3.01
C LEU A 26 12.49 -15.56 -4.30
N LYS A 27 11.40 -15.79 -5.05
CA LYS A 27 11.43 -16.54 -6.30
C LYS A 27 12.30 -15.88 -7.36
N PHE A 28 12.26 -14.55 -7.46
CA PHE A 28 12.99 -13.78 -8.47
C PHE A 28 14.33 -13.22 -7.97
N GLY A 29 14.73 -13.49 -6.73
CA GLY A 29 16.02 -13.08 -6.18
C GLY A 29 16.17 -11.56 -6.03
N VAL A 30 15.07 -10.85 -5.76
CA VAL A 30 15.05 -9.40 -5.53
C VAL A 30 14.56 -9.09 -4.12
N SER A 31 14.75 -7.86 -3.65
CA SER A 31 14.17 -7.45 -2.37
C SER A 31 12.65 -7.30 -2.48
N PRO A 32 11.87 -7.56 -1.40
CA PRO A 32 10.44 -7.29 -1.39
C PRO A 32 10.09 -5.84 -1.73
N ALA A 33 10.92 -4.89 -1.30
CA ALA A 33 10.73 -3.47 -1.61
C ALA A 33 10.88 -3.20 -3.11
N ASP A 34 11.96 -3.68 -3.74
CA ASP A 34 12.19 -3.50 -5.18
C ASP A 34 11.09 -4.14 -6.01
N TRP A 35 10.66 -5.34 -5.63
CA TRP A 35 9.53 -6.02 -6.28
C TRP A 35 8.25 -5.19 -6.19
N THR A 36 7.90 -4.73 -5.00
CA THR A 36 6.67 -3.98 -4.74
C THR A 36 6.66 -2.64 -5.46
N PHE A 37 7.72 -1.85 -5.33
CA PHE A 37 7.80 -0.54 -5.98
C PHE A 37 7.91 -0.64 -7.50
N GLY A 38 8.61 -1.64 -8.02
CA GLY A 38 8.66 -1.93 -9.45
C GLY A 38 7.28 -2.24 -10.03
N ASN A 39 6.51 -3.11 -9.37
CA ASN A 39 5.14 -3.45 -9.77
C ASN A 39 4.18 -2.26 -9.67
N SER A 40 4.30 -1.45 -8.63
CA SER A 40 3.48 -0.23 -8.48
C SER A 40 3.74 0.74 -9.64
N LYS A 41 4.99 0.94 -10.01
CA LYS A 41 5.35 1.78 -11.16
C LYS A 41 4.74 1.27 -12.46
N GLN A 42 4.90 -0.02 -12.75
CA GLN A 42 4.34 -0.65 -13.95
C GLN A 42 2.82 -0.57 -13.98
N SER A 43 2.16 -0.81 -12.85
CA SER A 43 0.70 -0.72 -12.74
C SER A 43 0.20 0.70 -12.96
N LYS A 44 0.92 1.70 -12.45
CA LYS A 44 0.62 3.12 -12.68
C LYS A 44 0.67 3.49 -14.16
N GLU A 45 1.70 3.00 -14.88
CA GLU A 45 1.83 3.18 -16.33
C GLU A 45 0.65 2.52 -17.08
N SER A 46 0.25 1.32 -16.68
CA SER A 46 -0.90 0.61 -17.24
C SER A 46 -2.21 1.34 -17.02
N LEU A 47 -2.43 1.89 -15.83
CA LEU A 47 -3.62 2.69 -15.51
C LEU A 47 -3.68 3.97 -16.35
N ALA A 48 -2.53 4.61 -16.59
CA ALA A 48 -2.44 5.78 -17.47
C ALA A 48 -2.82 5.44 -18.91
N LEU A 49 -2.36 4.28 -19.42
CA LEU A 49 -2.72 3.80 -20.77
C LEU A 49 -4.22 3.55 -20.93
N MET A 50 -4.91 3.13 -19.87
CA MET A 50 -6.37 2.97 -19.87
C MET A 50 -7.13 4.30 -19.78
N GLY A 51 -6.44 5.44 -19.66
CA GLY A 51 -7.06 6.75 -19.57
C GLY A 51 -7.73 7.04 -18.22
N ILE A 52 -7.40 6.26 -17.18
CA ILE A 52 -7.94 6.50 -15.85
C ILE A 52 -7.18 7.67 -15.22
N GLN A 53 -7.93 8.67 -14.79
CA GLN A 53 -7.39 9.86 -14.15
C GLN A 53 -7.47 9.73 -12.63
N TYR A 54 -6.29 9.67 -11.98
CA TYR A 54 -6.15 9.74 -10.53
C TYR A 54 -5.43 11.03 -10.11
N ASP A 55 -5.71 11.49 -8.92
CA ASP A 55 -4.91 12.55 -8.29
C ASP A 55 -3.66 11.92 -7.65
N TRP A 56 -2.61 11.75 -8.46
CA TRP A 56 -1.35 11.16 -8.02
C TRP A 56 -0.61 11.98 -6.97
N SER A 57 -0.96 13.25 -6.79
CA SER A 57 -0.41 14.06 -5.69
C SER A 57 -0.86 13.58 -4.31
N ARG A 58 -1.95 12.80 -4.27
CA ARG A 58 -2.51 12.18 -3.07
C ARG A 58 -2.31 10.66 -3.04
N GLU A 59 -1.34 10.17 -3.79
CA GLU A 59 -0.94 8.76 -3.78
C GLU A 59 -0.38 8.37 -2.40
N VAL A 60 -0.84 7.23 -1.87
CA VAL A 60 -0.32 6.64 -0.64
C VAL A 60 0.18 5.23 -0.88
N THR A 61 1.20 4.82 -0.13
CA THR A 61 1.74 3.47 -0.16
C THR A 61 1.85 2.94 1.27
N THR A 62 1.10 1.90 1.59
CA THR A 62 0.93 1.44 2.96
C THR A 62 2.19 0.88 3.61
N CYS A 63 3.19 0.49 2.81
CA CYS A 63 4.48 0.00 3.30
C CYS A 63 5.52 1.09 3.54
N THR A 64 5.19 2.36 3.36
CA THR A 64 6.10 3.46 3.69
C THR A 64 5.98 3.89 5.15
N PRO A 65 7.09 4.35 5.79
CA PRO A 65 7.08 4.78 7.19
C PRO A 65 6.07 5.89 7.49
N GLU A 66 5.86 6.80 6.54
CA GLU A 66 4.90 7.91 6.66
C GLU A 66 3.48 7.40 6.86
N TYR A 67 3.16 6.25 6.27
CA TYR A 67 1.85 5.63 6.40
C TYR A 67 1.79 4.68 7.60
N TYR A 68 2.67 3.67 7.69
CA TYR A 68 2.54 2.62 8.70
C TYR A 68 2.83 3.09 10.13
N LYS A 69 3.50 4.22 10.33
CA LYS A 69 3.67 4.80 11.68
C LYS A 69 2.34 4.97 12.42
N TRP A 70 1.26 5.28 11.69
CA TRP A 70 -0.07 5.41 12.29
C TRP A 70 -0.67 4.06 12.69
N ASN A 71 -0.42 2.99 11.90
CA ASN A 71 -0.78 1.63 12.27
C ASN A 71 -0.04 1.19 13.54
N GLN A 72 1.23 1.51 13.64
CA GLN A 72 2.03 1.23 14.85
C GLN A 72 1.49 2.01 16.05
N TRP A 73 1.11 3.26 15.88
CA TRP A 73 0.52 4.05 16.94
C TRP A 73 -0.81 3.48 17.43
N ILE A 74 -1.70 3.11 16.51
CA ILE A 74 -2.98 2.47 16.83
C ILE A 74 -2.73 1.15 17.56
N PHE A 75 -1.81 0.32 17.10
CA PHE A 75 -1.45 -0.93 17.76
C PHE A 75 -0.98 -0.70 19.22
N LEU A 76 -0.13 0.29 19.45
CA LEU A 76 0.32 0.64 20.79
C LEU A 76 -0.84 1.06 21.69
N LYS A 77 -1.80 1.82 21.16
CA LYS A 77 -3.01 2.19 21.92
C LYS A 77 -3.87 0.97 22.26
N MET A 78 -4.00 0.03 21.34
CA MET A 78 -4.69 -1.24 21.60
C MET A 78 -3.95 -2.08 22.65
N TYR A 79 -2.64 -2.14 22.59
CA TYR A 79 -1.81 -2.84 23.56
C TYR A 79 -1.94 -2.22 24.97
N GLU A 80 -1.87 -0.89 25.10
CA GLU A 80 -2.09 -0.16 26.35
C GLU A 80 -3.48 -0.46 26.98
N LYS A 81 -4.48 -0.70 26.14
CA LYS A 81 -5.84 -1.04 26.58
C LYS A 81 -6.07 -2.54 26.81
N GLY A 82 -5.05 -3.37 26.66
CA GLY A 82 -5.16 -4.82 26.83
C GLY A 82 -5.91 -5.54 25.70
N LEU A 83 -6.15 -4.87 24.56
CA LEU A 83 -6.83 -5.45 23.39
C LEU A 83 -5.90 -6.26 22.50
N ALA A 84 -4.60 -6.07 22.63
CA ALA A 84 -3.58 -6.82 21.90
C ALA A 84 -2.66 -7.54 22.92
N TYR A 85 -2.35 -8.81 22.61
CA TYR A 85 -1.47 -9.64 23.45
C TYR A 85 -0.62 -10.56 22.57
N ARG A 86 0.50 -11.02 23.13
CA ARG A 86 1.41 -11.94 22.45
C ARG A 86 0.95 -13.39 22.62
N LYS A 87 0.82 -14.12 21.53
CA LYS A 87 0.50 -15.55 21.51
C LYS A 87 1.32 -16.26 20.44
N LYS A 88 1.80 -17.49 20.73
CA LYS A 88 2.38 -18.37 19.72
C LYS A 88 1.26 -18.99 18.89
N SER A 89 1.43 -19.01 17.57
CA SER A 89 0.51 -19.64 16.63
C SER A 89 1.29 -20.22 15.46
N TYR A 90 0.69 -21.16 14.74
CA TYR A 90 1.23 -21.63 13.48
C TYR A 90 0.98 -20.60 12.37
N VAL A 91 1.95 -20.48 11.49
CA VAL A 91 1.88 -19.63 10.29
C VAL A 91 1.75 -20.51 9.06
#